data_ad788659ff97365e2d09f69d52f93c81
#
_entry.id   ad788659ff97365e2d09f69d52f93c81
#
_cell.length_a   1.000
_cell.length_b   1.000
_cell.length_c   1.000
_cell.angle_alpha   90.00
_cell.angle_beta   90.00
_cell.angle_gamma   90.00
#
_symmetry.space_group_name_H-M   'P 1'
#
loop_
_entity.id
_entity.type
_entity.pdbx_description
1 polymer ?
#
loop_
_entity_poly.entity_id
_entity_poly.type
_entity_poly.pdbx_seq_one_letter_code
_entity_poly.pdbx_strand_id
1 'polypeptide(L)'
;MRQTIDAAAFQQMVIHAAAAIRAEKQRINDLNVFPVPDGDTGTNMSLSIGAAAAEMKKQSFDTVGKAAQATASALLRGARGNSGVILSLLFRGFAKAIKERETMDGRDLAIALDFGVAAAYKAVMKPAEGTILTVSRLT
;
A
#
# COMPACT_ATOMS: atom_id res chain seq x y z
N MET A 1 10.49 -26.17 -6.42
CA MET A 1 9.38 -25.79 -7.29
C MET A 1 9.12 -24.30 -7.16
N ARG A 2 9.08 -23.59 -8.27
CA ARG A 2 8.81 -22.18 -8.29
C ARG A 2 7.30 -21.95 -8.10
N GLN A 3 6.94 -21.18 -7.11
CA GLN A 3 5.54 -20.81 -6.89
C GLN A 3 5.24 -19.52 -7.60
N THR A 4 4.13 -19.49 -8.31
CA THR A 4 3.65 -18.28 -8.98
C THR A 4 2.39 -17.78 -8.29
N ILE A 5 2.24 -16.46 -8.28
CA ILE A 5 1.09 -15.78 -7.71
C ILE A 5 0.25 -15.29 -8.89
N ASP A 6 -0.93 -15.86 -9.02
CA ASP A 6 -1.89 -15.40 -10.03
C ASP A 6 -2.81 -14.32 -9.43
N ALA A 7 -3.76 -13.84 -10.23
CA ALA A 7 -4.68 -12.81 -9.77
C ALA A 7 -5.48 -13.25 -8.53
N ALA A 8 -5.97 -14.49 -8.54
CA ALA A 8 -6.76 -15.01 -7.41
C ALA A 8 -5.93 -15.08 -6.14
N ALA A 9 -4.69 -15.54 -6.23
CA ALA A 9 -3.79 -15.60 -5.08
C ALA A 9 -3.48 -14.20 -4.56
N PHE A 10 -3.23 -13.25 -5.45
CA PHE A 10 -2.99 -11.86 -5.07
C PHE A 10 -4.19 -11.26 -4.35
N GLN A 11 -5.40 -11.52 -4.87
CA GLN A 11 -6.64 -11.05 -4.23
C GLN A 11 -6.76 -11.58 -2.80
N GLN A 12 -6.45 -12.85 -2.59
CA GLN A 12 -6.47 -13.44 -1.25
C GLN A 12 -5.40 -12.84 -0.35
N MET A 13 -4.23 -12.52 -0.89
CA MET A 13 -3.18 -11.85 -0.13
C MET A 13 -3.63 -10.49 0.39
N VAL A 14 -4.30 -9.70 -0.45
CA VAL A 14 -4.82 -8.39 -0.06
C VAL A 14 -5.90 -8.54 1.02
N ILE A 15 -6.82 -9.50 0.84
CA ILE A 15 -7.88 -9.77 1.79
C ILE A 15 -7.30 -10.18 3.15
N HIS A 16 -6.32 -11.08 3.15
CA HIS A 16 -5.66 -11.55 4.37
C HIS A 16 -4.84 -10.42 5.03
N ALA A 17 -4.18 -9.59 4.22
CA ALA A 17 -3.44 -8.44 4.74
C ALA A 17 -4.38 -7.47 5.45
N ALA A 18 -5.55 -7.20 4.86
CA ALA A 18 -6.55 -6.34 5.47
C ALA A 18 -7.04 -6.91 6.81
N ALA A 19 -7.28 -8.22 6.86
CA ALA A 19 -7.71 -8.89 8.08
C ALA A 19 -6.62 -8.82 9.16
N ALA A 20 -5.36 -9.01 8.78
CA ALA A 20 -4.23 -8.95 9.70
C ALA A 20 -4.06 -7.55 10.28
N ILE A 21 -4.13 -6.51 9.45
CA ILE A 21 -4.01 -5.12 9.90
C ILE A 21 -5.18 -4.78 10.82
N ARG A 22 -6.39 -5.21 10.47
CA ARG A 22 -7.57 -5.00 11.29
C ARG A 22 -7.42 -5.64 12.67
N ALA A 23 -6.89 -6.86 12.72
CA ALA A 23 -6.67 -7.57 13.98
C ALA A 23 -5.64 -6.87 14.85
N GLU A 24 -4.64 -6.22 14.24
CA GLU A 24 -3.54 -5.57 14.94
C GLU A 24 -3.72 -4.05 15.07
N LYS A 25 -4.86 -3.51 14.63
CA LYS A 25 -5.03 -2.04 14.54
C LYS A 25 -4.84 -1.35 15.89
N GLN A 26 -5.31 -1.94 16.97
CA GLN A 26 -5.17 -1.33 18.30
C GLN A 26 -3.71 -1.29 18.72
N ARG A 27 -2.97 -2.36 18.44
CA ARG A 27 -1.54 -2.42 18.73
C ARG A 27 -0.78 -1.37 17.93
N ILE A 28 -1.12 -1.20 16.65
CA ILE A 28 -0.50 -0.19 15.79
C ILE A 28 -0.86 1.21 16.31
N ASN A 29 -2.12 1.43 16.70
CA ASN A 29 -2.54 2.70 17.28
C ASN A 29 -1.74 3.03 18.55
N ASP A 30 -1.52 2.02 19.39
CA ASP A 30 -0.78 2.20 20.64
C ASP A 30 0.68 2.58 20.40
N LEU A 31 1.25 2.15 19.27
CA LEU A 31 2.62 2.49 18.89
C LEU A 31 2.73 3.86 18.24
N ASN A 32 1.61 4.48 17.89
CA ASN A 32 1.57 5.78 17.21
C ASN A 32 1.68 6.93 18.21
N VAL A 33 2.90 7.10 18.75
CA VAL A 33 3.17 8.13 19.75
C VAL A 33 4.00 9.29 19.19
N PHE A 34 4.46 9.19 17.97
CA PHE A 34 5.37 10.17 17.41
C PHE A 34 5.12 10.34 15.89
N PRO A 35 5.16 11.56 15.37
CA PRO A 35 5.42 12.84 16.04
C PRO A 35 4.22 13.37 16.82
N VAL A 36 3.01 12.93 16.50
CA VAL A 36 1.78 13.35 17.19
C VAL A 36 1.09 12.09 17.73
N PRO A 37 0.85 12.00 19.03
CA PRO A 37 0.27 10.79 19.62
C PRO A 37 -1.26 10.75 19.49
N ASP A 38 -1.77 10.83 18.24
CA ASP A 38 -3.21 10.80 17.99
C ASP A 38 -3.77 9.37 17.95
N GLY A 39 -2.90 8.35 17.85
CA GLY A 39 -3.31 6.97 18.06
C GLY A 39 -4.24 6.41 17.01
N ASP A 40 -4.19 6.90 15.77
CA ASP A 40 -5.12 6.48 14.72
C ASP A 40 -4.47 5.81 13.50
N THR A 41 -3.17 5.56 13.53
CA THR A 41 -2.44 4.97 12.40
C THR A 41 -3.02 3.61 12.00
N GLY A 42 -3.23 2.73 12.99
CA GLY A 42 -3.78 1.40 12.73
C GLY A 42 -5.20 1.46 12.21
N THR A 43 -6.02 2.35 12.75
CA THR A 43 -7.38 2.56 12.30
C THR A 43 -7.40 3.04 10.84
N ASN A 44 -6.56 4.03 10.51
CA ASN A 44 -6.49 4.57 9.16
C ASN A 44 -5.98 3.54 8.16
N MET A 45 -4.95 2.77 8.52
CA MET A 45 -4.45 1.68 7.68
C MET A 45 -5.52 0.61 7.46
N SER A 46 -6.23 0.23 8.52
CA SER A 46 -7.28 -0.78 8.45
C SER A 46 -8.42 -0.35 7.52
N LEU A 47 -8.87 0.89 7.64
CA LEU A 47 -9.91 1.44 6.77
C LEU A 47 -9.45 1.51 5.32
N SER A 48 -8.21 1.92 5.10
CA SER A 48 -7.65 2.07 3.76
C SER A 48 -7.50 0.72 3.05
N ILE A 49 -6.84 -0.25 3.70
CA ILE A 49 -6.64 -1.58 3.12
C ILE A 49 -7.97 -2.34 3.05
N GLY A 50 -8.90 -2.03 3.94
CA GLY A 50 -10.25 -2.61 3.91
C GLY A 50 -11.01 -2.27 2.64
N ALA A 51 -10.84 -1.05 2.13
CA ALA A 51 -11.43 -0.64 0.86
C ALA A 51 -10.90 -1.49 -0.30
N ALA A 52 -9.58 -1.76 -0.30
CA ALA A 52 -8.97 -2.62 -1.30
C ALA A 52 -9.46 -4.06 -1.19
N ALA A 53 -9.55 -4.58 0.04
CA ALA A 53 -10.05 -5.94 0.28
C ALA A 53 -11.49 -6.09 -0.19
N ALA A 54 -12.33 -5.09 0.04
CA ALA A 54 -13.72 -5.11 -0.42
C ALA A 54 -13.78 -5.20 -1.94
N GLU A 55 -12.92 -4.46 -2.63
CA GLU A 55 -12.84 -4.51 -4.10
C GLU A 55 -12.37 -5.89 -4.57
N MET A 56 -11.40 -6.48 -3.89
CA MET A 56 -10.90 -7.82 -4.24
C MET A 56 -11.92 -8.93 -4.00
N LYS A 57 -12.87 -8.73 -3.09
CA LYS A 57 -13.97 -9.68 -2.86
C LYS A 57 -15.08 -9.55 -3.89
N LYS A 58 -15.20 -8.41 -4.51
CA LYS A 58 -16.32 -8.02 -5.37
C LYS A 58 -16.23 -8.62 -6.76
N GLN A 59 -15.03 -8.79 -7.29
CA GLN A 59 -14.84 -9.22 -8.67
C GLN A 59 -13.58 -10.05 -8.82
N SER A 60 -13.50 -10.73 -9.97
CA SER A 60 -12.32 -11.51 -10.34
C SER A 60 -11.50 -10.75 -11.37
N PHE A 61 -10.21 -11.02 -11.43
CA PHE A 61 -9.30 -10.40 -12.37
C PHE A 61 -8.57 -11.47 -13.18
N ASP A 62 -8.29 -11.16 -14.44
CA ASP A 62 -7.60 -12.09 -15.35
C ASP A 62 -6.11 -12.18 -15.08
N THR A 63 -5.51 -11.07 -14.66
CA THR A 63 -4.06 -10.98 -14.46
C THR A 63 -3.75 -10.35 -13.12
N VAL A 64 -2.56 -10.66 -12.58
CA VAL A 64 -2.10 -10.06 -11.33
C VAL A 64 -1.90 -8.55 -11.49
N GLY A 65 -1.50 -8.10 -12.69
CA GLY A 65 -1.35 -6.67 -12.97
C GLY A 65 -2.65 -5.91 -12.84
N LYS A 66 -3.75 -6.47 -13.36
CA LYS A 66 -5.08 -5.86 -13.24
C LYS A 66 -5.56 -5.85 -11.80
N ALA A 67 -5.35 -6.94 -11.07
CA ALA A 67 -5.71 -7.01 -9.66
C ALA A 67 -4.95 -5.98 -8.84
N ALA A 68 -3.66 -5.82 -9.09
CA ALA A 68 -2.83 -4.83 -8.40
C ALA A 68 -3.27 -3.40 -8.71
N GLN A 69 -3.63 -3.11 -9.95
CA GLN A 69 -4.12 -1.79 -10.33
C GLN A 69 -5.46 -1.47 -9.65
N ALA A 70 -6.36 -2.45 -9.59
CA ALA A 70 -7.63 -2.29 -8.89
C ALA A 70 -7.41 -2.05 -7.39
N THR A 71 -6.45 -2.74 -6.80
CA THR A 71 -6.06 -2.56 -5.40
C THR A 71 -5.55 -1.13 -5.17
N ALA A 72 -4.65 -0.67 -6.03
CA ALA A 72 -4.08 0.68 -5.92
C ALA A 72 -5.16 1.75 -6.05
N SER A 73 -6.08 1.58 -7.01
CA SER A 73 -7.18 2.53 -7.21
C SER A 73 -8.13 2.56 -6.02
N ALA A 74 -8.46 1.39 -5.47
CA ALA A 74 -9.33 1.30 -4.30
C ALA A 74 -8.68 1.95 -3.08
N LEU A 75 -7.38 1.75 -2.89
CA LEU A 75 -6.62 2.38 -1.82
C LEU A 75 -6.62 3.89 -1.97
N LEU A 76 -6.42 4.38 -3.19
CA LEU A 76 -6.43 5.82 -3.44
C LEU A 76 -7.77 6.45 -3.08
N ARG A 77 -8.87 5.81 -3.50
CA ARG A 77 -10.22 6.31 -3.20
C ARG A 77 -10.57 6.22 -1.72
N GLY A 78 -10.08 5.17 -1.05
CA GLY A 78 -10.39 4.90 0.34
C GLY A 78 -9.33 5.34 1.34
N ALA A 79 -8.31 6.06 0.88
CA ALA A 79 -7.20 6.45 1.75
C ALA A 79 -7.68 7.31 2.93
N ARG A 80 -7.23 6.95 4.13
CA ARG A 80 -7.55 7.66 5.36
C ARG A 80 -6.25 8.02 6.07
N GLY A 81 -6.08 9.31 6.36
CA GLY A 81 -4.91 9.82 7.05
C GLY A 81 -3.64 9.66 6.23
N ASN A 82 -2.51 10.05 6.81
CA ASN A 82 -1.21 9.97 6.15
C ASN A 82 -0.80 8.53 5.86
N SER A 83 -1.10 7.61 6.80
CA SER A 83 -0.75 6.21 6.61
C SER A 83 -1.52 5.58 5.44
N GLY A 84 -2.79 5.96 5.26
CA GLY A 84 -3.57 5.49 4.13
C GLY A 84 -3.04 6.02 2.80
N VAL A 85 -2.64 7.30 2.78
CA VAL A 85 -2.02 7.90 1.59
C VAL A 85 -0.72 7.19 1.24
N ILE A 86 0.12 6.90 2.23
CA ILE A 86 1.38 6.19 2.02
C ILE A 86 1.12 4.80 1.45
N LEU A 87 0.13 4.07 1.99
CA LEU A 87 -0.27 2.77 1.46
C LEU A 87 -0.70 2.87 0.00
N SER A 88 -1.49 3.89 -0.35
CA SER A 88 -1.94 4.07 -1.72
C SER A 88 -0.78 4.33 -2.68
N LEU A 89 0.20 5.12 -2.24
CA LEU A 89 1.40 5.40 -3.04
C LEU A 89 2.26 4.15 -3.23
N LEU A 90 2.41 3.36 -2.16
CA LEU A 90 3.15 2.11 -2.22
C LEU A 90 2.53 1.16 -3.25
N PHE A 91 1.22 0.95 -3.16
CA PHE A 91 0.52 0.05 -4.08
C PHE A 91 0.46 0.60 -5.50
N ARG A 92 0.44 1.91 -5.66
CA ARG A 92 0.53 2.51 -6.98
C ARG A 92 1.84 2.15 -7.66
N GLY A 93 2.96 2.29 -6.96
CA GLY A 93 4.27 1.89 -7.48
C GLY A 93 4.36 0.40 -7.72
N PHE A 94 3.84 -0.40 -6.79
CA PHE A 94 3.78 -1.85 -6.91
C PHE A 94 3.01 -2.26 -8.19
N ALA A 95 1.82 -1.70 -8.37
CA ALA A 95 0.98 -2.00 -9.52
C ALA A 95 1.65 -1.60 -10.84
N LYS A 96 2.34 -0.48 -10.84
CA LYS A 96 3.07 0.00 -12.02
C LYS A 96 4.17 -0.97 -12.42
N ALA A 97 4.86 -1.56 -11.44
CA ALA A 97 5.95 -2.50 -11.69
C ALA A 97 5.47 -3.81 -12.31
N ILE A 98 4.25 -4.25 -12.02
CA ILE A 98 3.71 -5.53 -12.51
C ILE A 98 2.52 -5.37 -13.45
N LYS A 99 2.31 -4.20 -13.97
CA LYS A 99 1.11 -3.84 -14.74
C LYS A 99 0.84 -4.77 -15.93
N GLU A 100 1.88 -5.28 -16.59
CA GLU A 100 1.76 -6.15 -17.76
C GLU A 100 1.83 -7.64 -17.40
N ARG A 101 1.95 -7.98 -16.12
CA ARG A 101 2.14 -9.37 -15.70
C ARG A 101 0.82 -10.10 -15.55
N GLU A 102 0.77 -11.33 -16.05
CA GLU A 102 -0.35 -12.24 -15.76
C GLU A 102 -0.18 -12.89 -14.40
N THR A 103 1.05 -13.30 -14.08
CA THR A 103 1.43 -13.90 -12.79
C THR A 103 2.74 -13.29 -12.34
N MET A 104 3.08 -13.50 -11.08
CA MET A 104 4.39 -13.11 -10.55
C MET A 104 4.92 -14.20 -9.64
N ASP A 105 6.25 -14.31 -9.57
CA ASP A 105 6.90 -15.19 -8.59
C ASP A 105 7.39 -14.35 -7.40
N GLY A 106 8.08 -15.00 -6.46
CA GLY A 106 8.59 -14.32 -5.27
C GLY A 106 9.58 -13.21 -5.60
N ARG A 107 10.37 -13.39 -6.65
CA ARG A 107 11.33 -12.38 -7.10
C ARG A 107 10.61 -11.16 -7.68
N ASP A 108 9.61 -11.38 -8.50
CA ASP A 108 8.78 -10.31 -9.06
C ASP A 108 8.09 -9.54 -7.95
N LEU A 109 7.57 -10.24 -6.94
CA LEU A 109 6.95 -9.64 -5.78
C LEU A 109 7.92 -8.73 -5.04
N ALA A 110 9.14 -9.21 -4.79
CA ALA A 110 10.15 -8.44 -4.09
C ALA A 110 10.52 -7.17 -4.87
N ILE A 111 10.72 -7.29 -6.18
CA ILE A 111 11.04 -6.14 -7.05
C ILE A 111 9.90 -5.13 -7.04
N ALA A 112 8.65 -5.60 -7.13
CA ALA A 112 7.48 -4.74 -7.13
C ALA A 112 7.32 -4.02 -5.79
N LEU A 113 7.57 -4.70 -4.68
CA LEU A 113 7.54 -4.10 -3.34
C LEU A 113 8.61 -3.02 -3.21
N ASP A 114 9.84 -3.29 -3.66
CA ASP A 114 10.92 -2.30 -3.65
C ASP A 114 10.55 -1.07 -4.47
N PHE A 115 9.97 -1.28 -5.63
CA PHE A 115 9.53 -0.20 -6.49
C PHE A 115 8.44 0.64 -5.81
N GLY A 116 7.50 -0.02 -5.14
CA GLY A 116 6.43 0.65 -4.40
C GLY A 116 6.97 1.45 -3.23
N VAL A 117 7.90 0.87 -2.47
CA VAL A 117 8.53 1.55 -1.33
C VAL A 117 9.30 2.78 -1.82
N ALA A 118 10.06 2.65 -2.91
CA ALA A 118 10.82 3.77 -3.47
C ALA A 118 9.87 4.90 -3.92
N ALA A 119 8.76 4.55 -4.56
CA ALA A 119 7.79 5.53 -5.02
C ALA A 119 7.14 6.27 -3.85
N ALA A 120 6.76 5.54 -2.81
CA ALA A 120 6.16 6.12 -1.62
C ALA A 120 7.15 7.02 -0.89
N TYR A 121 8.39 6.56 -0.73
CA TYR A 121 9.45 7.33 -0.09
C TYR A 121 9.69 8.65 -0.84
N LYS A 122 9.80 8.59 -2.15
CA LYS A 122 10.03 9.76 -3.00
C LYS A 122 8.91 10.79 -2.84
N ALA A 123 7.67 10.33 -2.82
CA ALA A 123 6.51 11.19 -2.66
C ALA A 123 6.48 11.86 -1.29
N VAL A 124 6.83 11.13 -0.25
CA VAL A 124 6.86 11.65 1.13
C VAL A 124 8.01 12.65 1.30
N MET A 125 9.17 12.36 0.74
CA MET A 125 10.34 13.24 0.87
C MET A 125 10.18 14.56 0.11
N LYS A 126 9.40 14.57 -0.96
CA LYS A 126 9.18 15.77 -1.77
C LYS A 126 8.58 16.93 -0.97
N PRO A 127 7.49 16.74 -0.19
CA PRO A 127 6.99 17.81 0.67
C PRO A 127 7.98 18.25 1.74
N ALA A 128 8.74 17.31 2.32
CA ALA A 128 9.78 17.65 3.30
C ALA A 128 10.86 18.50 2.67
N GLU A 129 11.27 18.17 1.45
CA GLU A 129 12.22 18.95 0.68
C GLU A 129 11.70 20.37 0.44
N GLY A 130 10.41 20.51 0.03
CA GLY A 130 9.81 21.79 -0.28
C GLY A 130 9.56 22.67 0.93
N THR A 131 9.55 22.14 2.13
CA THR A 131 9.28 22.91 3.35
C THR A 131 10.50 23.07 4.24
N ILE A 132 10.99 21.99 4.81
CA ILE A 132 12.04 22.03 5.81
C ILE A 132 13.41 22.20 5.15
N LEU A 133 13.73 21.35 4.19
CA LEU A 133 15.06 21.34 3.56
C LEU A 133 15.29 22.59 2.71
N THR A 134 14.26 23.08 2.05
CA THR A 134 14.37 24.30 1.23
C THR A 134 14.65 25.50 2.13
N VAL A 135 13.93 25.63 3.22
CA VAL A 135 14.15 26.71 4.19
C VAL A 135 15.57 26.63 4.75
N SER A 136 16.00 25.42 5.13
CA SER A 136 17.37 25.22 5.65
C SER A 136 18.43 25.61 4.64
N ARG A 137 18.22 25.32 3.37
CA ARG A 137 19.19 25.66 2.32
C ARG A 137 19.26 27.16 2.04
N LEU A 138 18.17 27.86 2.21
CA LEU A 138 18.08 29.28 1.95
C LEU A 138 18.58 30.13 3.12
N THR A 139 18.72 29.56 4.28
CA THR A 139 19.27 30.23 5.43
C THR A 139 20.74 29.91 5.61
#